data_cf61b433015bfd4fa6086afd73c8b10d
#
_entry.id   cf61b433015bfd4fa6086afd73c8b10d
#
_cell.length_a   1.000
_cell.length_b   1.000
_cell.length_c   1.000
_cell.angle_alpha   90.00
_cell.angle_beta   90.00
_cell.angle_gamma   90.00
#
_symmetry.space_group_name_H-M   'P 1'
#
loop_
_entity.id
_entity.type
_entity.pdbx_description
1 polymer ?
#
loop_
_entity_poly.entity_id
_entity_poly.type
_entity_poly.pdbx_seq_one_letter_code
_entity_poly.pdbx_strand_id
1 'polypeptide(L)'
;DQYHAARHNLANGAEIYCYRGEQSEIERTSIIKALKEKKARILFTSPEAILKNPELHRILDDAAKKNYLANVVVDEAHVVPDWGVFFRPDFQIFSILLKKWKRDSGDYIRTYLLSATLSDDVVDTLFALFGTDGKNAQVRCDALRQEPRFYFHSAKSKKEQDDKTIEAIKLLPKPMVVYVLEPREAKDLQTKLRALGYQNIPIFTGETKDADRDKVLTGWKNHDFDIVLATSAFGIGVDKPDVRTIIHACCPENLSRFYQEVGRGGRDRLPSLSLFIPYQNRYDGEGDVRRALGLVNKRVLTVERAVIRWNGMLSNPAAMIDADECVLNTAATPSTMTEEEAEYAGNRNVAWNVNLLLFLHRTGFIDLLDASYVFDKNAYPAKKYYTVTIKLLKPDILSNDNKLTAALTEPRAREYDAQMAGYRIMSELVSSPKSLCWGRVFRHLF
;
A
#
# COMPACT_ATOMS: atom_id res chain seq x y z
N ASP A 1 0.93 16.88 6.03
CA ASP A 1 1.51 17.02 7.38
C ASP A 1 3.05 17.14 7.32
N GLN A 2 3.78 16.23 6.68
CA GLN A 2 5.25 16.26 6.55
C GLN A 2 5.75 17.55 5.86
N TYR A 3 5.09 17.98 4.78
CA TYR A 3 5.40 19.24 4.11
C TYR A 3 5.29 20.45 5.03
N HIS A 4 4.21 20.55 5.82
CA HIS A 4 4.02 21.65 6.76
C HIS A 4 5.04 21.59 7.91
N ALA A 5 5.34 20.41 8.43
CA ALA A 5 6.37 20.22 9.44
C ALA A 5 7.76 20.60 8.91
N ALA A 6 8.10 20.19 7.69
CA ALA A 6 9.37 20.53 7.07
C ALA A 6 9.52 22.06 6.87
N ARG A 7 8.47 22.74 6.40
CA ARG A 7 8.48 24.20 6.25
C ARG A 7 8.60 24.94 7.57
N HIS A 8 8.07 24.39 8.64
CA HIS A 8 8.16 25.01 9.96
C HIS A 8 9.56 24.81 10.59
N ASN A 9 10.13 23.62 10.39
CA ASN A 9 11.36 23.22 11.10
C ASN A 9 12.66 23.56 10.35
N LEU A 10 12.60 23.81 9.04
CA LEU A 10 13.78 24.14 8.25
C LEU A 10 13.90 25.66 8.04
N ALA A 11 15.08 26.19 8.29
CA ALA A 11 15.36 27.64 8.34
C ALA A 11 15.04 28.40 7.03
N ASN A 12 15.03 27.72 5.89
CA ASN A 12 14.75 28.31 4.57
C ASN A 12 13.54 27.66 3.91
N GLY A 13 12.38 27.65 4.58
CA GLY A 13 11.16 27.03 4.09
C GLY A 13 10.68 27.47 2.70
N ALA A 14 11.27 28.50 2.12
CA ALA A 14 10.93 29.00 0.77
C ALA A 14 11.31 28.03 -0.37
N GLU A 15 12.27 27.12 -0.16
CA GLU A 15 12.76 26.17 -1.18
C GLU A 15 12.09 24.77 -1.09
N ILE A 16 11.06 24.64 -0.29
CA ILE A 16 10.30 23.39 -0.06
C ILE A 16 8.97 23.49 -0.78
N TYR A 17 8.71 22.51 -1.64
CA TYR A 17 7.51 22.45 -2.46
C TYR A 17 6.73 21.15 -2.22
N CYS A 18 5.41 21.21 -2.44
CA CYS A 18 4.54 20.04 -2.42
C CYS A 18 3.71 20.03 -3.70
N TYR A 19 3.94 19.03 -4.56
CA TYR A 19 3.20 18.86 -5.81
C TYR A 19 2.15 17.77 -5.66
N ARG A 20 0.88 18.12 -5.88
CA ARG A 20 -0.26 17.21 -5.85
C ARG A 20 -1.13 17.43 -7.09
N GLY A 21 -1.77 16.36 -7.59
CA GLY A 21 -2.62 16.42 -8.77
C GLY A 21 -3.85 17.33 -8.63
N GLU A 22 -4.35 17.49 -7.41
CA GLU A 22 -5.56 18.26 -7.06
C GLU A 22 -5.33 19.76 -6.88
N GLN A 23 -4.07 20.21 -6.90
CA GLN A 23 -3.74 21.65 -6.80
C GLN A 23 -4.21 22.42 -8.01
N SER A 24 -4.41 23.74 -7.82
CA SER A 24 -4.73 24.66 -8.91
C SER A 24 -3.62 24.65 -9.98
N GLU A 25 -3.98 24.96 -11.21
CA GLU A 25 -3.02 25.05 -12.32
C GLU A 25 -1.93 26.10 -12.04
N ILE A 26 -2.28 27.21 -11.41
CA ILE A 26 -1.35 28.29 -11.03
C ILE A 26 -0.29 27.76 -10.05
N GLU A 27 -0.70 27.05 -9.01
CA GLU A 27 0.22 26.48 -8.04
C GLU A 27 1.15 25.45 -8.69
N ARG A 28 0.61 24.53 -9.49
CA ARG A 28 1.41 23.52 -10.20
C ARG A 28 2.43 24.16 -11.14
N THR A 29 2.03 25.19 -11.89
CA THR A 29 2.91 25.93 -12.80
C THR A 29 4.05 26.63 -12.02
N SER A 30 3.75 27.23 -10.87
CA SER A 30 4.74 27.85 -10.00
C SER A 30 5.79 26.84 -9.51
N ILE A 31 5.35 25.65 -9.09
CA ILE A 31 6.23 24.57 -8.64
C ILE A 31 7.12 24.08 -9.79
N ILE A 32 6.54 23.82 -10.94
CA ILE A 32 7.25 23.43 -12.17
C ILE A 32 8.33 24.44 -12.54
N LYS A 33 8.01 25.73 -12.45
CA LYS A 33 8.99 26.82 -12.68
C LYS A 33 10.13 26.76 -11.69
N ALA A 34 9.84 26.60 -10.40
CA ALA A 34 10.87 26.51 -9.36
C ALA A 34 11.80 25.30 -9.55
N LEU A 35 11.26 24.16 -10.01
CA LEU A 35 12.05 22.97 -10.35
C LEU A 35 12.97 23.23 -11.56
N LYS A 36 12.46 23.86 -12.64
CA LYS A 36 13.25 24.22 -13.82
C LYS A 36 14.38 25.21 -13.48
N GLU A 37 14.09 26.15 -12.60
CA GLU A 37 15.06 27.17 -12.13
C GLU A 37 16.03 26.62 -11.07
N LYS A 38 15.93 25.33 -10.72
CA LYS A 38 16.73 24.65 -9.67
C LYS A 38 16.65 25.35 -8.29
N LYS A 39 15.53 25.98 -8.00
CA LYS A 39 15.23 26.62 -6.69
C LYS A 39 14.69 25.63 -5.67
N ALA A 40 14.07 24.50 -6.13
CA ALA A 40 13.51 23.52 -5.24
C ALA A 40 14.61 22.65 -4.62
N ARG A 41 14.71 22.66 -3.30
CA ARG A 41 15.62 21.79 -2.53
C ARG A 41 14.93 20.52 -2.07
N ILE A 42 13.65 20.62 -1.73
CA ILE A 42 12.84 19.49 -1.30
C ILE A 42 11.50 19.55 -2.06
N LEU A 43 11.14 18.43 -2.66
CA LEU A 43 9.85 18.23 -3.31
C LEU A 43 9.10 17.09 -2.63
N PHE A 44 7.97 17.38 -2.01
CA PHE A 44 7.00 16.39 -1.59
C PHE A 44 6.04 16.11 -2.74
N THR A 45 5.90 14.86 -3.12
CA THR A 45 5.01 14.45 -4.19
C THR A 45 4.63 12.96 -4.06
N SER A 46 3.68 12.49 -4.84
CA SER A 46 3.33 11.08 -4.90
C SER A 46 3.85 10.44 -6.19
N PRO A 47 4.07 9.11 -6.21
CA PRO A 47 4.41 8.39 -7.43
C PRO A 47 3.43 8.65 -8.57
N GLU A 48 2.14 8.70 -8.27
CA GLU A 48 1.09 9.00 -9.27
C GLU A 48 1.29 10.38 -9.90
N ALA A 49 1.62 11.37 -9.11
CA ALA A 49 1.82 12.73 -9.61
C ALA A 49 3.03 12.80 -10.56
N ILE A 50 4.10 12.07 -10.26
CA ILE A 50 5.28 11.98 -11.11
C ILE A 50 4.95 11.26 -12.42
N LEU A 51 4.35 10.07 -12.33
CA LEU A 51 4.09 9.20 -13.48
C LEU A 51 3.04 9.76 -14.43
N LYS A 52 1.98 10.40 -13.87
CA LYS A 52 0.84 10.89 -14.65
C LYS A 52 0.98 12.33 -15.18
N ASN A 53 2.03 13.04 -14.76
CA ASN A 53 2.34 14.38 -15.29
C ASN A 53 3.60 14.33 -16.16
N PRO A 54 3.47 14.38 -17.50
CA PRO A 54 4.62 14.28 -18.41
C PRO A 54 5.67 15.38 -18.21
N GLU A 55 5.25 16.58 -17.82
CA GLU A 55 6.16 17.69 -17.60
C GLU A 55 7.00 17.51 -16.32
N LEU A 56 6.34 17.12 -15.22
CA LEU A 56 7.03 16.82 -13.95
C LEU A 56 7.98 15.64 -14.14
N HIS A 57 7.52 14.57 -14.82
CA HIS A 57 8.35 13.40 -15.13
C HIS A 57 9.62 13.81 -15.88
N ARG A 58 9.49 14.57 -16.98
CA ARG A 58 10.63 15.02 -17.78
C ARG A 58 11.61 15.90 -16.99
N ILE A 59 11.10 16.78 -16.11
CA ILE A 59 11.96 17.63 -15.28
C ILE A 59 12.77 16.77 -14.30
N LEU A 60 12.15 15.76 -13.70
CA LEU A 60 12.85 14.87 -12.77
C LEU A 60 13.85 13.94 -13.49
N ASP A 61 13.51 13.45 -14.71
CA ASP A 61 14.46 12.76 -15.57
C ASP A 61 15.71 13.61 -15.86
N ASP A 62 15.50 14.87 -16.24
CA ASP A 62 16.59 15.81 -16.47
C ASP A 62 17.40 16.11 -15.19
N ALA A 63 16.72 16.20 -14.05
CA ALA A 63 17.35 16.42 -12.77
C ALA A 63 18.23 15.23 -12.35
N ALA A 64 17.78 14.00 -12.63
CA ALA A 64 18.54 12.78 -12.41
C ALA A 64 19.81 12.74 -13.29
N LYS A 65 19.68 12.94 -14.61
CA LYS A 65 20.79 12.95 -15.56
C LYS A 65 21.85 14.01 -15.27
N LYS A 66 21.45 15.13 -14.67
CA LYS A 66 22.34 16.26 -14.32
C LYS A 66 22.82 16.22 -12.86
N ASN A 67 22.57 15.14 -12.14
CA ASN A 67 22.91 14.97 -10.72
C ASN A 67 22.37 16.10 -9.81
N TYR A 68 21.26 16.72 -10.22
CA TYR A 68 20.53 17.67 -9.39
C TYR A 68 19.59 16.95 -8.41
N LEU A 69 19.01 15.82 -8.82
CA LEU A 69 18.29 14.90 -7.94
C LEU A 69 19.30 14.01 -7.23
N ALA A 70 19.58 14.30 -5.95
CA ALA A 70 20.58 13.57 -5.17
C ALA A 70 19.97 12.49 -4.27
N ASN A 71 18.77 12.72 -3.74
CA ASN A 71 18.15 11.84 -2.76
C ASN A 71 16.67 11.61 -3.11
N VAL A 72 16.23 10.36 -2.95
CA VAL A 72 14.81 9.98 -3.03
C VAL A 72 14.45 9.29 -1.72
N VAL A 73 13.44 9.82 -1.03
CA VAL A 73 12.92 9.26 0.21
C VAL A 73 11.52 8.72 -0.07
N VAL A 74 11.34 7.43 0.17
CA VAL A 74 10.05 6.75 0.09
C VAL A 74 9.58 6.48 1.50
N ASP A 75 8.60 7.24 1.96
CA ASP A 75 7.98 7.02 3.26
C ASP A 75 6.90 5.96 3.17
N GLU A 76 6.67 5.26 4.29
CA GLU A 76 5.76 4.12 4.36
C GLU A 76 6.06 3.04 3.30
N ALA A 77 7.35 2.74 3.08
CA ALA A 77 7.81 1.85 2.01
C ALA A 77 7.19 0.45 2.06
N HIS A 78 6.71 0.01 3.23
CA HIS A 78 5.99 -1.27 3.38
C HIS A 78 4.74 -1.37 2.50
N VAL A 79 4.14 -0.24 2.08
CA VAL A 79 2.96 -0.26 1.21
C VAL A 79 3.28 -0.73 -0.22
N VAL A 80 4.55 -0.71 -0.63
CA VAL A 80 4.94 -1.11 -1.99
C VAL A 80 4.66 -2.59 -2.26
N PRO A 81 5.04 -3.55 -1.39
CA PRO A 81 4.67 -4.95 -1.55
C PRO A 81 3.19 -5.22 -1.31
N ASP A 82 2.60 -4.61 -0.27
CA ASP A 82 1.24 -4.95 0.19
C ASP A 82 0.13 -4.27 -0.60
N TRP A 83 0.31 -3.00 -0.97
CA TRP A 83 -0.74 -2.16 -1.54
C TRP A 83 -0.61 -1.95 -3.05
N GLY A 84 0.57 -2.07 -3.59
CA GLY A 84 0.84 -1.82 -5.00
C GLY A 84 -0.06 -2.64 -5.94
N VAL A 85 -0.34 -3.89 -5.58
CA VAL A 85 -1.12 -4.82 -6.41
C VAL A 85 -2.60 -4.41 -6.53
N PHE A 86 -3.21 -3.94 -5.43
CA PHE A 86 -4.66 -3.73 -5.39
C PHE A 86 -5.08 -2.26 -5.36
N PHE A 87 -4.20 -1.37 -4.88
CA PHE A 87 -4.56 0.03 -4.68
C PHE A 87 -3.82 0.99 -5.60
N ARG A 88 -2.50 0.80 -5.80
CA ARG A 88 -1.68 1.80 -6.47
C ARG A 88 -0.51 1.17 -7.22
N PRO A 89 -0.72 0.64 -8.43
CA PRO A 89 0.37 0.14 -9.27
C PRO A 89 1.44 1.21 -9.51
N ASP A 90 1.08 2.48 -9.37
CA ASP A 90 1.98 3.62 -9.48
C ASP A 90 3.21 3.50 -8.55
N PHE A 91 3.05 3.03 -7.30
CA PHE A 91 4.17 2.85 -6.37
C PHE A 91 5.16 1.78 -6.85
N GLN A 92 4.64 0.73 -7.45
CA GLN A 92 5.48 -0.35 -8.00
C GLN A 92 6.18 0.10 -9.29
N ILE A 93 5.46 0.76 -10.19
CA ILE A 93 6.03 1.34 -11.41
C ILE A 93 7.09 2.40 -11.09
N PHE A 94 6.93 3.15 -10.01
CA PHE A 94 7.92 4.13 -9.56
C PHE A 94 9.29 3.49 -9.28
N SER A 95 9.33 2.23 -8.83
CA SER A 95 10.61 1.53 -8.65
C SER A 95 11.39 1.37 -9.96
N ILE A 96 10.69 1.14 -11.08
CA ILE A 96 11.30 1.06 -12.42
C ILE A 96 11.90 2.40 -12.80
N LEU A 97 11.13 3.46 -12.64
CA LEU A 97 11.59 4.82 -12.92
C LEU A 97 12.80 5.20 -12.08
N LEU A 98 12.80 4.87 -10.79
CA LEU A 98 13.93 5.16 -9.91
C LEU A 98 15.18 4.36 -10.29
N LYS A 99 15.06 3.10 -10.70
CA LYS A 99 16.18 2.31 -11.23
C LYS A 99 16.76 2.95 -12.49
N LYS A 100 15.90 3.42 -13.41
CA LYS A 100 16.33 4.19 -14.58
C LYS A 100 17.10 5.44 -14.17
N TRP A 101 16.58 6.25 -13.26
CA TRP A 101 17.25 7.45 -12.76
C TRP A 101 18.62 7.16 -12.13
N LYS A 102 18.74 6.06 -11.39
CA LYS A 102 20.04 5.62 -10.85
C LYS A 102 21.03 5.27 -11.97
N ARG A 103 20.61 4.52 -12.97
CA ARG A 103 21.47 4.23 -14.15
C ARG A 103 21.88 5.51 -14.87
N ASP A 104 20.93 6.40 -15.16
CA ASP A 104 21.16 7.65 -15.89
C ASP A 104 22.06 8.61 -15.13
N SER A 105 22.09 8.57 -13.80
CA SER A 105 22.93 9.38 -12.92
C SER A 105 24.28 8.73 -12.57
N GLY A 106 24.60 7.56 -13.11
CA GLY A 106 25.81 6.83 -12.72
C GLY A 106 25.82 6.42 -11.24
N ASP A 107 24.66 6.02 -10.68
CA ASP A 107 24.47 5.64 -9.28
C ASP A 107 24.64 6.80 -8.26
N TYR A 108 24.54 8.03 -8.73
CA TYR A 108 24.64 9.21 -7.85
C TYR A 108 23.48 9.31 -6.86
N ILE A 109 22.27 8.90 -7.27
CA ILE A 109 21.04 9.03 -6.48
C ILE A 109 21.02 8.04 -5.33
N ARG A 110 20.88 8.55 -4.10
CA ARG A 110 20.67 7.74 -2.90
C ARG A 110 19.19 7.57 -2.64
N THR A 111 18.80 6.34 -2.26
CA THR A 111 17.40 6.01 -1.94
C THR A 111 17.28 5.64 -0.48
N TYR A 112 16.30 6.24 0.19
CA TYR A 112 15.96 5.96 1.58
C TYR A 112 14.53 5.43 1.62
N LEU A 113 14.36 4.24 2.18
CA LEU A 113 13.07 3.58 2.35
C LEU A 113 12.74 3.58 3.83
N LEU A 114 11.70 4.29 4.22
CA LEU A 114 11.31 4.45 5.62
C LEU A 114 10.00 3.69 5.89
N SER A 115 9.96 2.98 7.00
CA SER A 115 8.73 2.35 7.49
C SER A 115 8.83 2.06 8.99
N ALA A 116 7.68 2.03 9.64
CA ALA A 116 7.58 1.63 11.05
C ALA A 116 7.62 0.11 11.25
N THR A 117 7.32 -0.67 10.22
CA THR A 117 7.26 -2.14 10.25
C THR A 117 7.81 -2.71 8.96
N LEU A 118 8.88 -3.48 9.04
CA LEU A 118 9.51 -4.14 7.90
C LEU A 118 9.87 -5.57 8.29
N SER A 119 9.06 -6.54 7.88
CA SER A 119 9.45 -7.95 7.94
C SER A 119 10.56 -8.24 6.92
N ASP A 120 11.32 -9.31 7.13
CA ASP A 120 12.48 -9.63 6.28
C ASP A 120 12.10 -9.82 4.81
N ASP A 121 10.97 -10.48 4.53
CA ASP A 121 10.42 -10.65 3.18
C ASP A 121 10.06 -9.33 2.49
N VAL A 122 9.55 -8.36 3.26
CA VAL A 122 9.30 -6.99 2.76
C VAL A 122 10.62 -6.28 2.45
N VAL A 123 11.63 -6.41 3.31
CA VAL A 123 12.96 -5.84 3.08
C VAL A 123 13.60 -6.41 1.83
N ASP A 124 13.58 -7.72 1.66
CA ASP A 124 14.11 -8.41 0.47
C ASP A 124 13.42 -7.91 -0.82
N THR A 125 12.10 -7.77 -0.76
CA THR A 125 11.32 -7.21 -1.88
C THR A 125 11.72 -5.78 -2.18
N LEU A 126 11.85 -4.93 -1.16
CA LEU A 126 12.25 -3.54 -1.32
C LEU A 126 13.68 -3.40 -1.87
N PHE A 127 14.61 -4.24 -1.41
CA PHE A 127 15.98 -4.26 -1.96
C PHE A 127 15.99 -4.71 -3.42
N ALA A 128 15.21 -5.70 -3.80
CA ALA A 128 15.07 -6.12 -5.20
C ALA A 128 14.49 -5.01 -6.10
N LEU A 129 13.54 -4.23 -5.58
CA LEU A 129 12.86 -3.18 -6.36
C LEU A 129 13.63 -1.86 -6.39
N PHE A 130 14.24 -1.43 -5.30
CA PHE A 130 14.84 -0.10 -5.14
C PHE A 130 16.34 -0.12 -4.89
N GLY A 131 16.89 -1.26 -4.52
CA GLY A 131 18.28 -1.41 -4.15
C GLY A 131 19.25 -1.35 -5.34
N THR A 132 20.52 -1.30 -4.99
CA THR A 132 21.67 -1.49 -5.90
C THR A 132 22.49 -2.63 -5.34
N ASP A 133 22.87 -3.58 -6.17
CA ASP A 133 23.56 -4.80 -5.74
C ASP A 133 24.84 -4.46 -4.95
N GLY A 134 24.98 -5.07 -3.79
CA GLY A 134 26.12 -4.90 -2.90
C GLY A 134 26.23 -3.54 -2.19
N LYS A 135 25.26 -2.62 -2.38
CA LYS A 135 25.29 -1.26 -1.79
C LYS A 135 24.11 -0.96 -0.86
N ASN A 136 23.36 -1.99 -0.47
CA ASN A 136 22.20 -1.82 0.40
C ASN A 136 22.62 -1.89 1.88
N ALA A 137 22.05 -1.02 2.69
CA ALA A 137 22.21 -1.03 4.14
C ALA A 137 20.85 -0.97 4.83
N GLN A 138 20.72 -1.66 5.95
CA GLN A 138 19.52 -1.66 6.77
C GLN A 138 19.85 -1.15 8.17
N VAL A 139 19.02 -0.22 8.66
CA VAL A 139 19.07 0.25 10.05
C VAL A 139 17.72 -0.09 10.68
N ARG A 140 17.72 -0.87 11.74
CA ARG A 140 16.53 -1.26 12.50
C ARG A 140 16.56 -0.64 13.90
N CYS A 141 15.39 -0.26 14.38
CA CYS A 141 15.16 0.09 15.78
C CYS A 141 14.03 -0.80 16.30
N ASP A 142 14.38 -1.87 16.98
CA ASP A 142 13.46 -2.92 17.44
C ASP A 142 12.78 -2.51 18.76
N ALA A 143 12.25 -1.30 18.81
CA ALA A 143 11.60 -0.74 20.00
C ALA A 143 10.08 -0.76 19.84
N LEU A 144 9.41 -1.55 20.70
CA LEU A 144 7.96 -1.50 20.80
C LEU A 144 7.51 -0.26 21.55
N ARG A 145 6.42 0.32 21.07
CA ARG A 145 5.77 1.44 21.77
C ARG A 145 5.22 1.00 23.13
N GLN A 146 5.41 1.82 24.13
CA GLN A 146 5.01 1.53 25.52
C GLN A 146 3.62 2.06 25.88
N GLU A 147 3.06 2.95 25.08
CA GLU A 147 1.79 3.61 25.35
C GLU A 147 0.58 2.69 25.20
N PRO A 148 0.50 1.76 24.18
CA PRO A 148 -0.67 0.91 24.01
C PRO A 148 -0.78 -0.15 25.13
N ARG A 149 -1.97 -0.27 25.71
CA ARG A 149 -2.37 -1.34 26.62
C ARG A 149 -3.32 -2.26 25.87
N PHE A 150 -2.94 -3.53 25.73
CA PHE A 150 -3.65 -4.50 24.92
C PHE A 150 -4.68 -5.28 25.72
N TYR A 151 -5.91 -5.33 25.20
CA TYR A 151 -7.02 -6.12 25.72
C TYR A 151 -7.62 -6.95 24.60
N PHE A 152 -8.08 -8.14 24.95
CA PHE A 152 -8.63 -9.10 24.02
C PHE A 152 -9.97 -9.64 24.53
N HIS A 153 -10.97 -9.71 23.64
CA HIS A 153 -12.25 -10.37 23.89
C HIS A 153 -12.64 -11.18 22.65
N SER A 154 -12.76 -12.50 22.77
CA SER A 154 -13.23 -13.36 21.69
C SER A 154 -14.75 -13.45 21.72
N ALA A 155 -15.40 -12.83 20.76
CA ALA A 155 -16.84 -12.93 20.60
C ALA A 155 -17.24 -14.25 19.88
N LYS A 156 -18.37 -14.83 20.27
CA LYS A 156 -18.88 -16.09 19.73
C LYS A 156 -19.75 -15.90 18.48
N SER A 157 -20.16 -14.67 18.20
CA SER A 157 -21.00 -14.31 17.08
C SER A 157 -20.77 -12.84 16.68
N LYS A 158 -21.20 -12.49 15.47
CA LYS A 158 -21.18 -11.10 15.00
C LYS A 158 -22.03 -10.20 15.88
N LYS A 159 -23.15 -10.69 16.38
CA LYS A 159 -24.01 -9.93 17.31
C LYS A 159 -23.26 -9.60 18.61
N GLU A 160 -22.62 -10.59 19.22
CA GLU A 160 -21.85 -10.36 20.45
C GLU A 160 -20.69 -9.39 20.22
N GLN A 161 -19.99 -9.52 19.07
CA GLN A 161 -18.94 -8.56 18.69
C GLN A 161 -19.49 -7.14 18.60
N ASP A 162 -20.63 -6.94 17.96
CA ASP A 162 -21.26 -5.62 17.84
C ASP A 162 -21.70 -5.08 19.20
N ASP A 163 -22.34 -5.91 20.04
CA ASP A 163 -22.77 -5.52 21.37
C ASP A 163 -21.58 -5.11 22.25
N LYS A 164 -20.48 -5.89 22.23
CA LYS A 164 -19.25 -5.58 22.97
C LYS A 164 -18.52 -4.36 22.41
N THR A 165 -18.55 -4.15 21.11
CA THR A 165 -18.00 -2.95 20.47
C THR A 165 -18.77 -1.71 20.90
N ILE A 166 -20.10 -1.77 20.92
CA ILE A 166 -20.95 -0.67 21.38
C ILE A 166 -20.74 -0.38 22.87
N GLU A 167 -20.65 -1.42 23.69
CA GLU A 167 -20.32 -1.28 25.11
C GLU A 167 -18.97 -0.56 25.32
N ALA A 168 -17.94 -0.97 24.58
CA ALA A 168 -16.62 -0.35 24.61
C ALA A 168 -16.66 1.12 24.16
N ILE A 169 -17.41 1.44 23.11
CA ILE A 169 -17.58 2.83 22.62
C ILE A 169 -18.22 3.72 23.71
N LYS A 170 -19.14 3.19 24.51
CA LYS A 170 -19.78 3.92 25.60
C LYS A 170 -18.84 4.19 26.77
N LEU A 171 -18.01 3.21 27.10
CA LEU A 171 -17.26 3.21 28.37
C LEU A 171 -15.81 3.66 28.26
N LEU A 172 -15.16 3.47 27.10
CA LEU A 172 -13.74 3.72 26.97
C LEU A 172 -13.41 5.18 26.65
N PRO A 173 -12.20 5.64 27.01
CA PRO A 173 -11.73 7.00 26.75
C PRO A 173 -11.71 7.34 25.26
N LYS A 174 -11.97 8.61 24.97
CA LYS A 174 -11.95 9.20 23.62
C LYS A 174 -10.82 10.24 23.54
N PRO A 175 -10.36 10.61 22.33
CA PRO A 175 -10.83 10.18 20.99
C PRO A 175 -10.53 8.71 20.69
N MET A 176 -11.38 8.07 19.86
CA MET A 176 -11.24 6.66 19.52
C MET A 176 -11.42 6.37 18.02
N VAL A 177 -10.73 5.33 17.54
CA VAL A 177 -10.92 4.76 16.21
C VAL A 177 -11.43 3.33 16.34
N VAL A 178 -12.49 3.00 15.61
CA VAL A 178 -13.06 1.66 15.56
C VAL A 178 -12.83 1.08 14.16
N TYR A 179 -11.98 0.06 14.08
CA TYR A 179 -11.69 -0.64 12.84
C TYR A 179 -12.66 -1.79 12.62
N VAL A 180 -13.20 -1.84 11.41
CA VAL A 180 -14.01 -2.94 10.87
C VAL A 180 -13.41 -3.43 9.56
N LEU A 181 -13.78 -4.63 9.11
CA LEU A 181 -13.18 -5.23 7.93
C LEU A 181 -13.71 -4.62 6.63
N GLU A 182 -15.01 -4.39 6.54
CA GLU A 182 -15.70 -3.95 5.33
C GLU A 182 -16.46 -2.64 5.51
N PRO A 183 -16.60 -1.82 4.43
CA PRO A 183 -17.34 -0.57 4.48
C PRO A 183 -18.79 -0.72 4.96
N ARG A 184 -19.44 -1.85 4.63
CA ARG A 184 -20.82 -2.15 5.06
C ARG A 184 -20.91 -2.24 6.58
N GLU A 185 -19.96 -2.88 7.22
CA GLU A 185 -19.96 -3.02 8.69
C GLU A 185 -19.84 -1.67 9.40
N ALA A 186 -19.06 -0.74 8.82
CA ALA A 186 -19.00 0.62 9.35
C ALA A 186 -20.36 1.33 9.27
N LYS A 187 -21.08 1.15 8.16
CA LYS A 187 -22.43 1.72 7.97
C LYS A 187 -23.44 1.10 8.94
N ASP A 188 -23.40 -0.23 9.12
CA ASP A 188 -24.28 -0.97 10.03
C ASP A 188 -24.02 -0.53 11.49
N LEU A 189 -22.76 -0.44 11.90
CA LEU A 189 -22.40 0.02 13.25
C LEU A 189 -22.77 1.50 13.47
N GLN A 190 -22.58 2.37 12.47
CA GLN A 190 -23.01 3.77 12.54
C GLN A 190 -24.53 3.86 12.77
N THR A 191 -25.32 3.05 12.06
CA THR A 191 -26.77 3.03 12.19
C THR A 191 -27.20 2.63 13.63
N LYS A 192 -26.55 1.61 14.20
CA LYS A 192 -26.78 1.19 15.60
C LYS A 192 -26.42 2.29 16.60
N LEU A 193 -25.29 2.97 16.39
CA LEU A 193 -24.86 4.05 17.26
C LEU A 193 -25.77 5.28 17.17
N ARG A 194 -26.25 5.61 15.97
CA ARG A 194 -27.25 6.69 15.80
C ARG A 194 -28.56 6.41 16.55
N ALA A 195 -29.01 5.18 16.55
CA ALA A 195 -30.20 4.76 17.32
C ALA A 195 -29.97 4.91 18.85
N LEU A 196 -28.72 4.93 19.29
CA LEU A 196 -28.33 5.18 20.70
C LEU A 196 -28.03 6.65 21.01
N GLY A 197 -28.31 7.57 20.06
CA GLY A 197 -28.15 9.02 20.25
C GLY A 197 -26.82 9.62 19.80
N TYR A 198 -25.91 8.84 19.25
CA TYR A 198 -24.65 9.36 18.71
C TYR A 198 -24.91 9.99 17.32
N GLN A 199 -24.74 11.30 17.18
CA GLN A 199 -25.06 12.01 15.94
C GLN A 199 -23.84 12.20 15.01
N ASN A 200 -22.68 12.52 15.57
CA ASN A 200 -21.50 12.90 14.79
C ASN A 200 -20.42 11.80 14.82
N ILE A 201 -20.64 10.73 14.04
CA ILE A 201 -19.68 9.61 13.91
C ILE A 201 -19.40 9.42 12.41
N PRO A 202 -18.32 10.01 11.88
CA PRO A 202 -17.95 9.82 10.47
C PRO A 202 -17.46 8.40 10.20
N ILE A 203 -17.64 7.98 8.94
CA ILE A 203 -17.10 6.76 8.37
C ILE A 203 -15.96 7.12 7.43
N PHE A 204 -14.83 6.41 7.58
CA PHE A 204 -13.70 6.53 6.67
C PHE A 204 -13.30 5.16 6.12
N THR A 205 -13.55 4.94 4.84
CA THR A 205 -13.30 3.66 4.15
C THR A 205 -12.67 3.90 2.78
N GLY A 206 -12.34 2.83 2.06
CA GLY A 206 -11.90 2.91 0.68
C GLY A 206 -12.94 3.52 -0.28
N GLU A 207 -14.23 3.49 0.10
CA GLU A 207 -15.34 4.08 -0.67
C GLU A 207 -15.56 5.58 -0.38
N THR A 208 -14.92 6.13 0.65
CA THR A 208 -15.06 7.55 1.02
C THR A 208 -14.47 8.42 -0.09
N LYS A 209 -15.27 9.35 -0.64
CA LYS A 209 -14.85 10.27 -1.70
C LYS A 209 -13.78 11.23 -1.21
N ASP A 210 -12.89 11.68 -2.08
CA ASP A 210 -11.75 12.52 -1.70
C ASP A 210 -12.14 13.81 -0.99
N ALA A 211 -13.19 14.51 -1.44
CA ALA A 211 -13.71 15.71 -0.78
C ALA A 211 -14.23 15.44 0.65
N ASP A 212 -14.77 14.25 0.90
CA ASP A 212 -15.26 13.86 2.23
C ASP A 212 -14.12 13.35 3.10
N ARG A 213 -13.07 12.76 2.51
CA ARG A 213 -11.84 12.39 3.24
C ARG A 213 -11.20 13.59 3.90
N ASP A 214 -11.03 14.69 3.15
CA ASP A 214 -10.42 15.92 3.68
C ASP A 214 -11.26 16.51 4.82
N LYS A 215 -12.59 16.48 4.71
CA LYS A 215 -13.49 16.93 5.78
C LYS A 215 -13.33 16.07 7.04
N VAL A 216 -13.31 14.73 6.89
CA VAL A 216 -13.15 13.83 8.02
C VAL A 216 -11.77 14.03 8.68
N LEU A 217 -10.70 14.15 7.90
CA LEU A 217 -9.35 14.35 8.44
C LEU A 217 -9.21 15.69 9.16
N THR A 218 -9.78 16.76 8.59
CA THR A 218 -9.76 18.09 9.19
C THR A 218 -10.58 18.11 10.48
N GLY A 219 -11.82 17.61 10.47
CA GLY A 219 -12.68 17.56 11.65
C GLY A 219 -12.10 16.67 12.75
N TRP A 220 -11.39 15.55 12.38
CA TRP A 220 -10.69 14.72 13.33
C TRP A 220 -9.57 15.47 14.07
N LYS A 221 -8.80 16.26 13.35
CA LYS A 221 -7.75 17.10 13.94
C LYS A 221 -8.31 18.21 14.81
N ASN A 222 -9.42 18.82 14.40
CA ASN A 222 -10.07 19.94 15.10
C ASN A 222 -10.94 19.51 16.27
N HIS A 223 -11.04 18.21 16.59
CA HIS A 223 -11.95 17.66 17.61
C HIS A 223 -13.45 17.93 17.33
N ASP A 224 -13.86 17.99 16.06
CA ASP A 224 -15.28 18.16 15.71
C ASP A 224 -16.10 16.89 16.06
N PHE A 225 -15.41 15.77 16.25
CA PHE A 225 -15.95 14.48 16.71
C PHE A 225 -14.87 13.64 17.39
N ASP A 226 -15.31 12.74 18.26
CA ASP A 226 -14.42 11.92 19.11
C ASP A 226 -14.37 10.43 18.69
N ILE A 227 -15.16 10.03 17.70
CA ILE A 227 -15.27 8.64 17.25
C ILE A 227 -15.21 8.60 15.73
N VAL A 228 -14.36 7.74 15.18
CA VAL A 228 -14.31 7.42 13.74
C VAL A 228 -14.51 5.92 13.55
N LEU A 229 -15.43 5.55 12.66
CA LEU A 229 -15.57 4.18 12.18
C LEU A 229 -14.77 4.03 10.89
N ALA A 230 -13.88 3.07 10.84
CA ALA A 230 -12.91 3.00 9.77
C ALA A 230 -12.68 1.57 9.27
N THR A 231 -12.32 1.46 8.00
CA THR A 231 -11.53 0.32 7.52
C THR A 231 -10.05 0.70 7.54
N SER A 232 -9.19 -0.22 7.17
CA SER A 232 -7.75 0.02 6.98
C SER A 232 -7.38 1.22 6.09
N ALA A 233 -8.33 1.73 5.30
CA ALA A 233 -8.13 2.96 4.51
C ALA A 233 -7.85 4.19 5.40
N PHE A 234 -8.29 4.18 6.68
CA PHE A 234 -7.95 5.18 7.68
C PHE A 234 -6.55 4.90 8.27
N GLY A 235 -5.58 4.81 7.37
CA GLY A 235 -4.23 4.39 7.70
C GLY A 235 -3.19 5.44 7.36
N ILE A 236 -3.21 5.98 6.18
CA ILE A 236 -2.16 6.85 5.68
C ILE A 236 -2.53 8.31 5.96
N GLY A 237 -1.56 9.08 6.47
CA GLY A 237 -1.68 10.52 6.62
C GLY A 237 -2.57 10.99 7.79
N VAL A 238 -3.02 10.10 8.67
CA VAL A 238 -3.80 10.47 9.85
C VAL A 238 -2.87 10.62 11.04
N ASP A 239 -2.60 11.85 11.42
CA ASP A 239 -1.82 12.17 12.62
C ASP A 239 -2.68 12.96 13.61
N LYS A 240 -3.07 12.29 14.70
CA LYS A 240 -3.75 12.88 15.87
C LYS A 240 -3.06 12.33 17.11
N PRO A 241 -2.37 13.16 17.88
CA PRO A 241 -1.50 12.69 18.96
C PRO A 241 -2.27 12.10 20.14
N ASP A 242 -3.45 12.57 20.42
CA ASP A 242 -4.23 12.32 21.64
C ASP A 242 -5.27 11.19 21.53
N VAL A 243 -5.15 10.30 20.55
CA VAL A 243 -6.05 9.14 20.43
C VAL A 243 -5.90 8.22 21.65
N ARG A 244 -7.00 7.98 22.36
CA ARG A 244 -7.00 7.20 23.62
C ARG A 244 -7.39 5.75 23.43
N THR A 245 -8.21 5.42 22.45
CA THR A 245 -8.69 4.05 22.24
C THR A 245 -8.67 3.66 20.78
N ILE A 246 -8.13 2.48 20.51
CA ILE A 246 -8.23 1.79 19.22
C ILE A 246 -9.01 0.51 19.44
N ILE A 247 -10.11 0.33 18.74
CA ILE A 247 -10.93 -0.89 18.78
C ILE A 247 -10.82 -1.60 17.43
N HIS A 248 -10.45 -2.87 17.45
CA HIS A 248 -10.54 -3.75 16.28
C HIS A 248 -11.76 -4.66 16.44
N ALA A 249 -12.87 -4.31 15.82
CA ALA A 249 -14.06 -5.15 15.68
C ALA A 249 -13.96 -6.01 14.40
N CYS A 250 -12.79 -6.56 14.15
CA CYS A 250 -12.43 -7.43 13.03
C CYS A 250 -11.07 -8.06 13.30
N CYS A 251 -10.69 -9.09 12.54
CA CYS A 251 -9.32 -9.60 12.52
C CYS A 251 -8.55 -8.92 11.36
N PRO A 252 -7.51 -8.13 11.63
CA PRO A 252 -6.61 -7.63 10.59
C PRO A 252 -5.95 -8.77 9.80
N GLU A 253 -5.60 -8.51 8.55
CA GLU A 253 -5.04 -9.51 7.64
C GLU A 253 -3.66 -10.02 8.06
N ASN A 254 -2.88 -9.14 8.71
CA ASN A 254 -1.55 -9.47 9.19
C ASN A 254 -1.18 -8.63 10.43
N LEU A 255 -0.11 -9.06 11.08
CA LEU A 255 0.36 -8.47 12.32
C LEU A 255 0.91 -7.04 12.13
N SER A 256 1.59 -6.77 11.01
CA SER A 256 2.14 -5.44 10.70
C SER A 256 1.03 -4.39 10.67
N ARG A 257 -0.07 -4.71 9.99
CA ARG A 257 -1.24 -3.85 9.92
C ARG A 257 -1.87 -3.62 11.29
N PHE A 258 -2.07 -4.70 12.06
CA PHE A 258 -2.59 -4.57 13.41
C PHE A 258 -1.75 -3.62 14.26
N TYR A 259 -0.42 -3.79 14.24
CA TYR A 259 0.49 -2.94 15.00
C TYR A 259 0.51 -1.47 14.53
N GLN A 260 0.45 -1.23 13.22
CA GLN A 260 0.37 0.13 12.66
C GLN A 260 -0.94 0.84 13.05
N GLU A 261 -2.06 0.12 13.04
CA GLU A 261 -3.36 0.66 13.45
C GLU A 261 -3.37 0.96 14.97
N VAL A 262 -2.85 0.07 15.80
CA VAL A 262 -2.64 0.30 17.23
C VAL A 262 -1.69 1.48 17.46
N GLY A 263 -0.65 1.63 16.67
CA GLY A 263 0.33 2.71 16.73
C GLY A 263 -0.22 4.12 16.51
N ARG A 264 -1.51 4.26 16.20
CA ARG A 264 -2.19 5.59 16.15
C ARG A 264 -2.58 6.10 17.51
N GLY A 265 -2.71 5.21 18.49
CA GLY A 265 -3.01 5.59 19.88
C GLY A 265 -1.80 6.14 20.62
N GLY A 266 -1.98 7.15 21.47
CA GLY A 266 -0.98 7.64 22.40
C GLY A 266 0.27 8.25 21.77
N ARG A 267 0.17 8.94 20.64
CA ARG A 267 1.33 9.59 20.00
C ARG A 267 1.88 10.77 20.79
N ASP A 268 1.11 11.27 21.74
CA ASP A 268 1.51 12.27 22.71
C ASP A 268 2.27 11.67 23.92
N ARG A 269 2.65 10.39 23.85
CA ARG A 269 3.33 9.60 24.90
C ARG A 269 2.49 9.32 26.13
N LEU A 270 1.18 9.56 26.08
CA LEU A 270 0.25 9.15 27.13
C LEU A 270 -0.34 7.76 26.81
N PRO A 271 -0.76 7.00 27.85
CA PRO A 271 -1.34 5.68 27.66
C PRO A 271 -2.54 5.68 26.70
N SER A 272 -2.65 4.65 25.87
CA SER A 272 -3.79 4.37 25.03
C SER A 272 -4.26 2.92 25.20
N LEU A 273 -5.53 2.65 24.88
CA LEU A 273 -6.12 1.32 24.95
C LEU A 273 -6.20 0.73 23.55
N SER A 274 -5.77 -0.51 23.38
CA SER A 274 -6.00 -1.31 22.19
C SER A 274 -6.89 -2.48 22.56
N LEU A 275 -8.13 -2.46 22.09
CA LEU A 275 -9.11 -3.50 22.35
C LEU A 275 -9.37 -4.30 21.05
N PHE A 276 -9.04 -5.58 21.09
CA PHE A 276 -9.23 -6.48 19.97
C PHE A 276 -10.43 -7.40 20.25
N ILE A 277 -11.49 -7.31 19.43
CA ILE A 277 -12.77 -8.02 19.57
C ILE A 277 -13.06 -8.81 18.30
N PRO A 278 -12.30 -9.84 17.94
CA PRO A 278 -12.66 -10.70 16.83
C PRO A 278 -13.84 -11.60 17.20
N TYR A 279 -14.66 -11.96 16.22
CA TYR A 279 -15.62 -13.04 16.40
C TYR A 279 -15.19 -14.30 15.65
N GLN A 280 -15.51 -15.45 16.23
CA GLN A 280 -15.30 -16.75 15.62
C GLN A 280 -16.47 -17.68 16.00
N ASN A 281 -17.23 -18.10 15.00
CA ASN A 281 -18.26 -19.11 15.21
C ASN A 281 -17.61 -20.49 15.19
N ARG A 282 -17.73 -21.21 16.31
CA ARG A 282 -17.12 -22.53 16.49
C ARG A 282 -17.87 -23.64 15.74
N TYR A 283 -19.11 -23.38 15.31
CA TYR A 283 -19.99 -24.41 14.74
C TYR A 283 -19.92 -24.49 13.21
N ASP A 284 -19.79 -23.36 12.53
CA ASP A 284 -19.77 -23.29 11.07
C ASP A 284 -18.41 -22.82 10.50
N GLY A 285 -17.44 -22.52 11.36
CA GLY A 285 -16.12 -22.02 10.98
C GLY A 285 -16.15 -20.63 10.36
N GLU A 286 -17.29 -19.94 10.43
CA GLU A 286 -17.38 -18.55 10.04
C GLU A 286 -16.77 -17.64 11.10
N GLY A 287 -16.16 -16.56 10.66
CA GLY A 287 -15.56 -15.59 11.56
C GLY A 287 -14.55 -14.70 10.89
N ASP A 288 -14.02 -13.77 11.67
CA ASP A 288 -13.10 -12.75 11.17
C ASP A 288 -11.79 -13.34 10.65
N VAL A 289 -11.31 -14.43 11.24
CA VAL A 289 -10.08 -15.13 10.79
C VAL A 289 -10.25 -15.65 9.36
N ARG A 290 -11.38 -16.31 9.06
CA ARG A 290 -11.68 -16.82 7.72
C ARG A 290 -11.84 -15.67 6.71
N ARG A 291 -12.46 -14.59 7.13
CA ARG A 291 -12.64 -13.38 6.30
C ARG A 291 -11.31 -12.72 6.00
N ALA A 292 -10.43 -12.62 6.99
CA ALA A 292 -9.07 -12.13 6.80
C ALA A 292 -8.28 -13.00 5.82
N LEU A 293 -8.37 -14.35 5.93
CA LEU A 293 -7.79 -15.28 4.96
C LEU A 293 -8.30 -15.04 3.53
N GLY A 294 -9.60 -14.80 3.38
CA GLY A 294 -10.20 -14.46 2.08
C GLY A 294 -9.59 -13.22 1.45
N LEU A 295 -9.21 -12.21 2.24
CA LEU A 295 -8.53 -11.03 1.76
C LEU A 295 -7.09 -11.31 1.35
N VAL A 296 -6.35 -12.10 2.13
CA VAL A 296 -4.97 -12.51 1.80
C VAL A 296 -4.97 -13.30 0.48
N ASN A 297 -5.84 -14.30 0.33
CA ASN A 297 -5.90 -15.14 -0.87
C ASN A 297 -6.29 -14.36 -2.13
N LYS A 298 -7.13 -13.33 -2.04
CA LYS A 298 -7.48 -12.46 -3.18
C LYS A 298 -6.29 -11.70 -3.75
N ARG A 299 -5.20 -11.60 -3.02
CA ARG A 299 -3.98 -10.87 -3.42
C ARG A 299 -2.96 -11.76 -4.12
N VAL A 300 -3.17 -13.07 -4.14
CA VAL A 300 -2.20 -14.01 -4.69
C VAL A 300 -2.46 -14.28 -6.16
N LEU A 301 -1.47 -14.01 -7.00
CA LEU A 301 -1.46 -14.43 -8.40
C LEU A 301 -0.99 -15.91 -8.47
N THR A 302 -1.85 -16.83 -8.87
CA THR A 302 -1.46 -18.23 -9.06
C THR A 302 -0.50 -18.38 -10.25
N VAL A 303 0.31 -19.46 -10.27
CA VAL A 303 1.27 -19.71 -11.36
C VAL A 303 0.55 -19.83 -12.71
N GLU A 304 -0.57 -20.52 -12.76
CA GLU A 304 -1.39 -20.66 -13.98
C GLU A 304 -1.83 -19.29 -14.52
N ARG A 305 -2.37 -18.44 -13.64
CA ARG A 305 -2.77 -17.08 -14.03
C ARG A 305 -1.57 -16.22 -14.43
N ALA A 306 -0.41 -16.43 -13.82
CA ALA A 306 0.82 -15.74 -14.19
C ALA A 306 1.24 -16.08 -15.63
N VAL A 307 1.24 -17.36 -16.00
CA VAL A 307 1.58 -17.83 -17.35
C VAL A 307 0.58 -17.30 -18.39
N ILE A 308 -0.72 -17.41 -18.12
CA ILE A 308 -1.78 -16.90 -19.02
C ILE A 308 -1.62 -15.39 -19.26
N ARG A 309 -1.36 -14.61 -18.19
CA ARG A 309 -1.16 -13.15 -18.28
C ARG A 309 0.11 -12.78 -18.99
N TRP A 310 1.20 -13.50 -18.74
CA TRP A 310 2.45 -13.32 -19.44
C TRP A 310 2.28 -13.50 -20.96
N ASN A 311 1.65 -14.59 -21.36
CA ASN A 311 1.36 -14.84 -22.77
C ASN A 311 0.47 -13.76 -23.37
N GLY A 312 -0.54 -13.27 -22.64
CA GLY A 312 -1.39 -12.19 -23.11
C GLY A 312 -0.64 -10.88 -23.37
N MET A 313 0.36 -10.55 -22.54
CA MET A 313 1.21 -9.38 -22.76
C MET A 313 2.25 -9.60 -23.87
N LEU A 314 2.86 -10.78 -23.94
CA LEU A 314 3.93 -11.08 -24.89
C LEU A 314 3.42 -11.33 -26.32
N SER A 315 2.20 -11.85 -26.47
CA SER A 315 1.61 -12.14 -27.80
C SER A 315 1.35 -10.89 -28.64
N ASN A 316 1.19 -9.73 -27.98
CA ASN A 316 0.93 -8.47 -28.67
C ASN A 316 1.69 -7.32 -27.97
N PRO A 317 3.03 -7.31 -28.07
CA PRO A 317 3.82 -6.25 -27.46
C PRO A 317 3.52 -4.92 -28.16
N ALA A 318 3.57 -3.82 -27.42
CA ALA A 318 3.37 -2.48 -27.95
C ALA A 318 4.48 -2.10 -28.96
N ALA A 319 5.71 -2.61 -28.76
CA ALA A 319 6.82 -2.51 -29.70
C ALA A 319 7.86 -3.59 -29.42
N MET A 320 8.54 -4.07 -30.47
CA MET A 320 9.81 -4.81 -30.36
C MET A 320 10.95 -3.82 -30.55
N ILE A 321 11.93 -3.85 -29.65
CA ILE A 321 13.13 -3.01 -29.73
C ILE A 321 14.28 -3.82 -30.32
N ASP A 322 14.55 -4.98 -29.70
CA ASP A 322 15.56 -5.95 -30.12
C ASP A 322 15.04 -7.39 -29.93
N ALA A 323 15.89 -8.37 -30.17
CA ALA A 323 15.53 -9.79 -30.04
C ALA A 323 15.12 -10.16 -28.60
N ASP A 324 15.67 -9.47 -27.60
CA ASP A 324 15.45 -9.71 -26.19
C ASP A 324 14.83 -8.48 -25.45
N GLU A 325 14.53 -7.39 -26.18
CA GLU A 325 13.94 -6.18 -25.60
C GLU A 325 12.62 -5.82 -26.28
N CYS A 326 11.58 -5.62 -25.49
CA CYS A 326 10.26 -5.21 -25.98
C CYS A 326 9.53 -4.28 -25.01
N VAL A 327 8.51 -3.61 -25.52
CA VAL A 327 7.60 -2.76 -24.75
C VAL A 327 6.29 -3.50 -24.56
N LEU A 328 5.94 -3.79 -23.33
CA LEU A 328 4.70 -4.48 -22.96
C LEU A 328 3.62 -3.49 -22.54
N ASN A 329 2.37 -3.81 -22.91
CA ASN A 329 1.19 -3.08 -22.50
C ASN A 329 0.56 -3.73 -21.26
N THR A 330 0.52 -3.02 -20.13
CA THR A 330 -0.08 -3.55 -18.90
C THR A 330 -1.61 -3.62 -18.93
N ALA A 331 -2.27 -3.06 -19.94
CA ALA A 331 -3.70 -3.27 -20.16
C ALA A 331 -3.99 -4.52 -21.01
N ALA A 332 -2.97 -5.22 -21.52
CA ALA A 332 -3.16 -6.44 -22.29
C ALA A 332 -3.99 -7.46 -21.51
N THR A 333 -4.96 -8.04 -22.19
CA THR A 333 -5.87 -9.04 -21.61
C THR A 333 -5.40 -10.45 -21.95
N PRO A 334 -5.50 -11.41 -21.02
CA PRO A 334 -5.28 -12.81 -21.34
C PRO A 334 -6.20 -13.28 -22.48
N SER A 335 -5.70 -14.15 -23.34
CA SER A 335 -6.48 -14.72 -24.45
C SER A 335 -7.72 -15.53 -24.00
N THR A 336 -7.74 -15.93 -22.73
CA THR A 336 -8.87 -16.64 -22.11
C THR A 336 -9.96 -15.72 -21.56
N MET A 337 -9.74 -14.40 -21.54
CA MET A 337 -10.73 -13.42 -21.13
C MET A 337 -11.62 -12.99 -22.29
N THR A 338 -12.92 -12.93 -22.06
CA THR A 338 -13.86 -12.26 -22.98
C THR A 338 -13.69 -10.73 -22.91
N GLU A 339 -14.21 -10.02 -23.93
CA GLU A 339 -14.18 -8.55 -23.90
C GLU A 339 -14.94 -7.96 -22.72
N GLU A 340 -16.09 -8.52 -22.33
CA GLU A 340 -16.85 -8.12 -21.16
C GLU A 340 -16.08 -8.32 -19.85
N GLU A 341 -15.40 -9.47 -19.69
CA GLU A 341 -14.54 -9.72 -18.53
C GLU A 341 -13.35 -8.75 -18.47
N ALA A 342 -12.77 -8.44 -19.62
CA ALA A 342 -11.67 -7.49 -19.74
C ALA A 342 -12.11 -6.06 -19.36
N GLU A 343 -13.29 -5.64 -19.78
CA GLU A 343 -13.89 -4.35 -19.43
C GLU A 343 -14.21 -4.27 -17.94
N TYR A 344 -14.82 -5.31 -17.38
CA TYR A 344 -15.11 -5.41 -15.95
C TYR A 344 -13.84 -5.43 -15.07
N ALA A 345 -12.77 -6.05 -15.56
CA ALA A 345 -11.50 -6.10 -14.84
C ALA A 345 -10.80 -4.74 -14.79
N GLY A 346 -10.90 -3.90 -15.82
CA GLY A 346 -10.43 -2.52 -15.86
C GLY A 346 -9.04 -2.30 -15.21
N ASN A 347 -8.97 -1.38 -14.25
CA ASN A 347 -7.73 -1.08 -13.51
C ASN A 347 -7.15 -2.28 -12.73
N ARG A 348 -7.96 -3.27 -12.38
CA ARG A 348 -7.46 -4.49 -11.70
C ARG A 348 -6.59 -5.31 -12.64
N ASN A 349 -6.92 -5.35 -13.94
CA ASN A 349 -6.11 -6.05 -14.93
C ASN A 349 -4.70 -5.44 -15.03
N VAL A 350 -4.63 -4.11 -15.10
CA VAL A 350 -3.36 -3.36 -15.09
C VAL A 350 -2.54 -3.70 -13.84
N ALA A 351 -3.15 -3.65 -12.67
CA ALA A 351 -2.48 -3.95 -11.41
C ALA A 351 -1.91 -5.39 -11.37
N TRP A 352 -2.66 -6.37 -11.85
CA TRP A 352 -2.19 -7.76 -11.93
C TRP A 352 -1.02 -7.94 -12.90
N ASN A 353 -1.05 -7.29 -14.06
CA ASN A 353 0.02 -7.36 -15.05
C ASN A 353 1.30 -6.67 -14.53
N VAL A 354 1.16 -5.51 -13.87
CA VAL A 354 2.29 -4.84 -13.20
C VAL A 354 2.90 -5.74 -12.13
N ASN A 355 2.07 -6.36 -11.28
CA ASN A 355 2.55 -7.29 -10.25
C ASN A 355 3.32 -8.47 -10.86
N LEU A 356 2.81 -9.04 -11.96
CA LEU A 356 3.50 -10.12 -12.66
C LEU A 356 4.87 -9.67 -13.18
N LEU A 357 4.97 -8.51 -13.81
CA LEU A 357 6.25 -8.00 -14.31
C LEU A 357 7.27 -7.81 -13.18
N LEU A 358 6.84 -7.27 -12.05
CA LEU A 358 7.70 -7.13 -10.87
C LEU A 358 8.09 -8.47 -10.25
N PHE A 359 7.19 -9.45 -10.25
CA PHE A 359 7.49 -10.80 -9.83
C PHE A 359 8.54 -11.46 -10.73
N LEU A 360 8.38 -11.40 -12.05
CA LEU A 360 9.33 -11.91 -13.02
C LEU A 360 10.70 -11.22 -12.92
N HIS A 361 10.71 -9.91 -12.63
CA HIS A 361 11.94 -9.17 -12.39
C HIS A 361 12.66 -9.64 -11.12
N ARG A 362 11.97 -9.72 -9.98
CA ARG A 362 12.57 -10.18 -8.71
C ARG A 362 13.10 -11.61 -8.78
N THR A 363 12.51 -12.44 -9.61
CA THR A 363 12.93 -13.83 -9.83
C THR A 363 13.98 -13.99 -10.93
N GLY A 364 14.42 -12.89 -11.54
CA GLY A 364 15.50 -12.87 -12.53
C GLY A 364 15.14 -13.46 -13.89
N PHE A 365 13.86 -13.37 -14.29
CA PHE A 365 13.42 -13.77 -15.63
C PHE A 365 13.47 -12.63 -16.63
N ILE A 366 13.21 -11.41 -16.16
CA ILE A 366 13.25 -10.18 -16.97
C ILE A 366 13.99 -9.08 -16.21
N ASP A 367 14.49 -8.08 -16.92
CA ASP A 367 14.85 -6.79 -16.35
C ASP A 367 13.85 -5.72 -16.77
N LEU A 368 13.61 -4.75 -15.90
CA LEU A 368 12.69 -3.64 -16.10
C LEU A 368 13.50 -2.37 -16.41
N LEU A 369 13.39 -1.87 -17.64
CA LEU A 369 14.27 -0.81 -18.14
C LEU A 369 13.63 0.57 -18.04
N ASP A 370 12.36 0.71 -18.39
CA ASP A 370 11.61 1.96 -18.38
C ASP A 370 10.12 1.73 -18.24
N ALA A 371 9.36 2.75 -17.83
CA ALA A 371 7.91 2.70 -17.78
C ALA A 371 7.29 4.08 -18.07
N SER A 372 6.21 4.09 -18.84
CA SER A 372 5.48 5.29 -19.20
C SER A 372 3.97 5.13 -18.95
N TYR A 373 3.34 6.16 -18.42
CA TYR A 373 1.89 6.20 -18.26
C TYR A 373 1.21 6.58 -19.57
N VAL A 374 0.14 5.85 -19.90
CA VAL A 374 -0.69 6.09 -21.08
C VAL A 374 -2.12 6.37 -20.66
N PHE A 375 -2.69 7.44 -21.17
CA PHE A 375 -4.12 7.72 -21.12
C PHE A 375 -4.68 7.67 -22.53
N ASP A 376 -5.24 6.51 -22.91
CA ASP A 376 -5.89 6.31 -24.20
C ASP A 376 -7.33 6.83 -24.15
N LYS A 377 -7.51 8.03 -24.69
CA LYS A 377 -8.80 8.70 -24.81
C LYS A 377 -9.67 8.15 -25.94
N ASN A 378 -9.05 7.45 -26.91
CA ASN A 378 -9.73 6.92 -28.08
C ASN A 378 -10.37 5.55 -27.79
N ALA A 379 -9.92 4.86 -26.75
CA ALA A 379 -10.58 3.64 -26.29
C ALA A 379 -11.93 3.98 -25.62
N TYR A 380 -12.92 3.13 -25.81
CA TYR A 380 -14.22 3.27 -25.14
C TYR A 380 -14.50 2.03 -24.29
N PRO A 381 -14.61 2.17 -22.93
CA PRO A 381 -14.29 3.39 -22.16
C PRO A 381 -12.80 3.76 -22.23
N ALA A 382 -12.47 5.03 -21.98
CA ALA A 382 -11.08 5.51 -21.99
C ALA A 382 -10.21 4.69 -21.03
N LYS A 383 -9.05 4.23 -21.52
CA LYS A 383 -8.16 3.33 -20.79
C LYS A 383 -6.98 4.07 -20.17
N LYS A 384 -6.60 3.66 -18.97
CA LYS A 384 -5.41 4.14 -18.24
C LYS A 384 -4.53 2.96 -17.92
N TYR A 385 -3.28 2.97 -18.39
CA TYR A 385 -2.36 1.86 -18.22
C TYR A 385 -0.91 2.33 -18.28
N TYR A 386 0.02 1.39 -18.14
CA TYR A 386 1.45 1.63 -18.33
C TYR A 386 1.97 0.83 -19.52
N THR A 387 2.89 1.41 -20.25
CA THR A 387 3.82 0.66 -21.09
C THR A 387 5.10 0.45 -20.32
N VAL A 388 5.65 -0.76 -20.34
CA VAL A 388 6.87 -1.12 -19.62
C VAL A 388 7.86 -1.71 -20.60
N THR A 389 9.04 -1.11 -20.68
CA THR A 389 10.16 -1.65 -21.46
C THR A 389 10.87 -2.69 -20.64
N ILE A 390 10.98 -3.88 -21.17
CA ILE A 390 11.63 -5.02 -20.54
C ILE A 390 12.75 -5.60 -21.37
N LYS A 391 13.70 -6.26 -20.68
CA LYS A 391 14.68 -7.14 -21.29
C LYS A 391 14.43 -8.57 -20.82
N LEU A 392 14.37 -9.50 -21.77
CA LEU A 392 14.22 -10.93 -21.48
C LEU A 392 15.58 -11.49 -21.06
N LEU A 393 15.70 -11.97 -19.82
CA LEU A 393 16.95 -12.58 -19.31
C LEU A 393 16.98 -14.09 -19.53
N LYS A 394 15.82 -14.73 -19.64
CA LYS A 394 15.67 -16.19 -19.82
C LYS A 394 14.61 -16.48 -20.91
N PRO A 395 14.85 -16.09 -22.17
CA PRO A 395 13.86 -16.20 -23.23
C PRO A 395 13.39 -17.65 -23.48
N ASP A 396 14.27 -18.65 -23.35
CA ASP A 396 13.91 -20.07 -23.51
C ASP A 396 12.89 -20.58 -22.49
N ILE A 397 12.86 -19.98 -21.29
CA ILE A 397 11.87 -20.32 -20.26
C ILE A 397 10.60 -19.53 -20.51
N LEU A 398 10.73 -18.25 -20.78
CA LEU A 398 9.62 -17.30 -20.95
C LEU A 398 8.76 -17.59 -22.20
N SER A 399 9.29 -18.29 -23.20
CA SER A 399 8.59 -18.71 -24.43
C SER A 399 7.93 -20.09 -24.34
N ASN A 400 8.05 -20.80 -23.21
CA ASN A 400 7.52 -22.15 -23.03
C ASN A 400 6.72 -22.28 -21.75
N ASP A 401 5.41 -22.48 -21.84
CA ASP A 401 4.49 -22.51 -20.71
C ASP A 401 4.85 -23.54 -19.64
N ASN A 402 5.26 -24.74 -20.05
CA ASN A 402 5.62 -25.79 -19.10
C ASN A 402 6.91 -25.45 -18.32
N LYS A 403 7.91 -24.90 -19.02
CA LYS A 403 9.16 -24.45 -18.39
C LYS A 403 8.88 -23.26 -17.45
N LEU A 404 8.07 -22.30 -17.89
CA LEU A 404 7.72 -21.14 -17.10
C LEU A 404 6.91 -21.56 -15.85
N THR A 405 5.91 -22.42 -16.01
CA THR A 405 5.14 -22.97 -14.89
C THR A 405 6.06 -23.63 -13.86
N ALA A 406 6.95 -24.54 -14.29
CA ALA A 406 7.90 -25.22 -13.41
C ALA A 406 8.81 -24.21 -12.67
N ALA A 407 9.34 -23.23 -13.42
CA ALA A 407 10.27 -22.23 -12.88
C ALA A 407 9.62 -21.22 -11.90
N LEU A 408 8.32 -20.93 -12.04
CA LEU A 408 7.60 -20.02 -11.15
C LEU A 408 7.01 -20.71 -9.90
N THR A 409 6.90 -22.03 -9.88
CA THR A 409 6.21 -22.77 -8.81
C THR A 409 6.86 -22.53 -7.44
N GLU A 410 8.17 -22.72 -7.33
CA GLU A 410 8.87 -22.54 -6.05
C GLU A 410 8.94 -21.07 -5.59
N PRO A 411 9.34 -20.10 -6.42
CA PRO A 411 9.32 -18.68 -6.05
C PRO A 411 7.93 -18.21 -5.60
N ARG A 412 6.87 -18.70 -6.25
CA ARG A 412 5.49 -18.34 -5.90
C ARG A 412 5.05 -18.94 -4.57
N ALA A 413 5.43 -20.19 -4.30
CA ALA A 413 5.16 -20.83 -3.03
C ALA A 413 5.84 -20.09 -1.87
N ARG A 414 7.09 -19.68 -2.03
CA ARG A 414 7.81 -18.86 -1.02
C ARG A 414 7.10 -17.54 -0.73
N GLU A 415 6.69 -16.81 -1.78
CA GLU A 415 5.99 -15.53 -1.64
C GLU A 415 4.62 -15.72 -0.96
N TYR A 416 3.90 -16.79 -1.30
CA TYR A 416 2.64 -17.14 -0.63
C TYR A 416 2.86 -17.46 0.85
N ASP A 417 3.87 -18.24 1.18
CA ASP A 417 4.19 -18.59 2.57
C ASP A 417 4.57 -17.36 3.40
N ALA A 418 5.33 -16.42 2.83
CA ALA A 418 5.66 -15.16 3.48
C ALA A 418 4.38 -14.32 3.77
N GLN A 419 3.47 -14.20 2.79
CA GLN A 419 2.20 -13.52 2.99
C GLN A 419 1.33 -14.22 4.06
N MET A 420 1.34 -15.55 4.09
CA MET A 420 0.59 -16.34 5.06
C MET A 420 1.17 -16.29 6.47
N ALA A 421 2.46 -15.99 6.63
CA ALA A 421 3.11 -15.96 7.94
C ALA A 421 2.42 -14.94 8.88
N GLY A 422 2.21 -13.71 8.42
CA GLY A 422 1.52 -12.68 9.19
C GLY A 422 0.08 -13.03 9.54
N TYR A 423 -0.64 -13.68 8.60
CA TYR A 423 -1.99 -14.18 8.84
C TYR A 423 -2.01 -15.31 9.88
N ARG A 424 -1.08 -16.28 9.81
CA ARG A 424 -1.00 -17.41 10.77
C ARG A 424 -0.87 -16.90 12.19
N ILE A 425 -0.04 -15.88 12.44
CA ILE A 425 0.11 -15.24 13.74
C ILE A 425 -1.21 -14.63 14.22
N MET A 426 -1.92 -13.90 13.36
CA MET A 426 -3.22 -13.31 13.72
C MET A 426 -4.27 -14.39 13.99
N SER A 427 -4.29 -15.47 13.22
CA SER A 427 -5.17 -16.63 13.43
C SER A 427 -4.91 -17.33 14.76
N GLU A 428 -3.63 -17.48 15.14
CA GLU A 428 -3.22 -18.06 16.42
C GLU A 428 -3.62 -17.18 17.61
N LEU A 429 -3.44 -15.85 17.50
CA LEU A 429 -3.90 -14.87 18.46
C LEU A 429 -5.39 -15.00 18.77
N VAL A 430 -6.21 -15.19 17.74
CA VAL A 430 -7.67 -15.34 17.91
C VAL A 430 -8.02 -16.70 18.53
N SER A 431 -7.31 -17.76 18.12
CA SER A 431 -7.62 -19.14 18.54
C SER A 431 -7.12 -19.47 19.95
N SER A 432 -5.99 -18.90 20.37
CA SER A 432 -5.32 -19.21 21.63
C SER A 432 -4.80 -17.97 22.37
N PRO A 433 -5.66 -16.99 22.68
CA PRO A 433 -5.24 -15.68 23.20
C PRO A 433 -4.56 -15.71 24.57
N LYS A 434 -4.81 -16.73 25.38
CA LYS A 434 -4.27 -16.84 26.73
C LYS A 434 -2.81 -17.33 26.78
N SER A 435 -2.33 -17.93 25.70
CA SER A 435 -0.97 -18.50 25.62
C SER A 435 0.06 -17.50 25.08
N LEU A 436 -0.36 -16.35 24.57
CA LEU A 436 0.49 -15.42 23.86
C LEU A 436 0.75 -14.14 24.64
N CYS A 437 2.03 -13.80 24.75
CA CYS A 437 2.48 -12.49 25.23
C CYS A 437 2.55 -11.51 24.03
N TRP A 438 1.84 -10.40 24.10
CA TRP A 438 1.83 -9.37 23.05
C TRP A 438 3.24 -8.93 22.63
N GLY A 439 4.13 -8.73 23.59
CA GLY A 439 5.52 -8.39 23.30
C GLY A 439 6.26 -9.47 22.52
N ARG A 440 5.99 -10.76 22.78
CA ARG A 440 6.56 -11.86 22.00
C ARG A 440 5.97 -11.91 20.58
N VAL A 441 4.67 -11.68 20.46
CA VAL A 441 3.99 -11.65 19.15
C VAL A 441 4.56 -10.55 18.26
N PHE A 442 4.72 -9.34 18.80
CA PHE A 442 5.24 -8.22 18.02
C PHE A 442 6.72 -8.31 17.67
N ARG A 443 7.51 -9.18 18.34
CA ARG A 443 8.90 -9.45 17.93
C ARG A 443 9.02 -10.05 16.52
N HIS A 444 7.95 -10.62 15.98
CA HIS A 444 7.92 -11.10 14.59
C HIS A 444 7.83 -9.97 13.56
N LEU A 445 7.74 -8.70 13.99
CA LEU A 445 7.71 -7.53 13.11
C LEU A 445 9.10 -6.90 12.91
N PHE A 446 10.06 -7.32 13.72
CA PHE A 446 11.41 -6.75 13.77
C PHE A 446 12.47 -7.80 13.54
#